data_c2a7b07b9209de876aaea012fc41b739
#
_entry.id   c2a7b07b9209de876aaea012fc41b739
#
_cell.length_a   1.000
_cell.length_b   1.000
_cell.length_c   1.000
_cell.angle_alpha   90.00
_cell.angle_beta   90.00
_cell.angle_gamma   90.00
#
_symmetry.space_group_name_H-M   'P 1'
#
loop_
_entity.id
_entity.type
_entity.pdbx_description
1 polymer ?
#
loop_
_entity_poly.entity_id
_entity_poly.type
_entity_poly.pdbx_seq_one_letter_code
_entity_poly.pdbx_strand_id
1 'polypeptide(L)'
;MRLRFTKRTLADLEEVAAVSVAEFGAEVAHRTMRRVDEAAQGLLAYPERGRPGRRRGTRELVVPSTPFIIAYRVTSDSVDVLAVLHGARRWPRCFD
;
A
#
# COMPACT_ATOMS: atom_id res chain seq x y z
N MET A 1 -10.44 15.69 -1.73
CA MET A 1 -9.96 14.41 -2.28
C MET A 1 -10.10 13.33 -1.22
N ARG A 2 -10.52 12.14 -1.60
CA ARG A 2 -10.76 11.03 -0.69
C ARG A 2 -9.71 9.94 -0.87
N LEU A 3 -9.39 9.25 0.22
CA LEU A 3 -8.57 8.05 0.19
C LEU A 3 -9.50 6.84 0.17
N ARG A 4 -9.37 5.98 -0.83
CA ARG A 4 -10.22 4.80 -1.00
C ARG A 4 -9.37 3.55 -1.03
N PHE A 5 -9.83 2.51 -0.36
CA PHE A 5 -9.16 1.20 -0.36
C PHE A 5 -10.04 0.20 -1.09
N THR A 6 -9.46 -0.48 -2.09
CA THR A 6 -10.16 -1.55 -2.78
C THR A 6 -10.31 -2.77 -1.89
N LYS A 7 -11.19 -3.70 -2.29
CA LYS A 7 -11.34 -4.98 -1.58
C LYS A 7 -10.01 -5.74 -1.54
N ARG A 8 -9.28 -5.72 -2.63
CA ARG A 8 -7.96 -6.33 -2.68
C ARG A 8 -7.02 -5.72 -1.65
N THR A 9 -7.00 -4.40 -1.56
CA THR A 9 -6.16 -3.70 -0.58
C THR A 9 -6.48 -4.13 0.84
N LEU A 10 -7.78 -4.23 1.17
CA LEU A 10 -8.19 -4.67 2.51
C LEU A 10 -7.71 -6.10 2.79
N ALA A 11 -7.81 -6.99 1.81
CA ALA A 11 -7.30 -8.35 1.95
C ALA A 11 -5.78 -8.36 2.09
N ASP A 12 -5.07 -7.55 1.30
CA ASP A 12 -3.61 -7.43 1.39
C ASP A 12 -3.20 -6.97 2.79
N LEU A 13 -3.91 -5.98 3.35
CA LEU A 13 -3.59 -5.46 4.69
C LEU A 13 -3.80 -6.52 5.77
N GLU A 14 -4.84 -7.33 5.66
CA GLU A 14 -5.05 -8.44 6.59
C GLU A 14 -3.91 -9.45 6.51
N GLU A 15 -3.47 -9.79 5.31
CA GLU A 15 -2.36 -10.72 5.12
C GLU A 15 -1.04 -10.16 5.65
N VAL A 16 -0.75 -8.89 5.37
CA VAL A 16 0.45 -8.22 5.88
C VAL A 16 0.46 -8.25 7.40
N ALA A 17 -0.67 -7.95 8.04
CA ALA A 17 -0.78 -7.97 9.49
C ALA A 17 -0.55 -9.38 10.05
N ALA A 18 -1.20 -10.39 9.47
CA ALA A 18 -1.09 -11.77 9.94
C ALA A 18 0.33 -12.30 9.80
N VAL A 19 0.97 -12.09 8.66
CA VAL A 19 2.34 -12.53 8.41
C VAL A 19 3.30 -11.81 9.35
N SER A 20 3.12 -10.50 9.54
CA SER A 20 3.99 -9.72 10.44
C SER A 20 3.88 -10.18 11.89
N VAL A 21 2.67 -10.49 12.35
CA VAL A 21 2.48 -11.04 13.69
C VAL A 21 3.19 -12.38 13.83
N ALA A 22 3.02 -13.26 12.86
CA ALA A 22 3.61 -14.60 12.90
C ALA A 22 5.13 -14.57 12.89
N GLU A 23 5.73 -13.66 12.11
CA GLU A 23 7.19 -13.61 11.96
C GLU A 23 7.88 -12.74 13.00
N PHE A 24 7.26 -11.64 13.43
CA PHE A 24 7.95 -10.61 14.23
C PHE A 24 7.20 -10.24 15.52
N GLY A 25 6.03 -10.81 15.75
CA GLY A 25 5.23 -10.49 16.93
C GLY A 25 4.29 -9.30 16.74
N ALA A 26 3.36 -9.17 17.67
CA ALA A 26 2.27 -8.18 17.57
C ALA A 26 2.77 -6.74 17.58
N GLU A 27 3.80 -6.43 18.38
CA GLU A 27 4.30 -5.07 18.50
C GLU A 27 4.93 -4.57 17.22
N VAL A 28 5.77 -5.40 16.59
CA VAL A 28 6.39 -5.06 15.30
C VAL A 28 5.33 -4.96 14.22
N ALA A 29 4.36 -5.88 14.22
CA ALA A 29 3.25 -5.85 13.27
C ALA A 29 2.47 -4.54 13.39
N HIS A 30 2.18 -4.10 14.61
CA HIS A 30 1.45 -2.86 14.85
C HIS A 30 2.21 -1.66 14.28
N ARG A 31 3.52 -1.58 14.50
CA ARG A 31 4.34 -0.49 13.95
C ARG A 31 4.34 -0.51 12.43
N THR A 32 4.47 -1.69 11.83
CA THR A 32 4.45 -1.84 10.38
C THR A 32 3.14 -1.35 9.79
N MET A 33 2.03 -1.76 10.38
CA MET A 33 0.71 -1.33 9.91
C MET A 33 0.50 0.16 10.05
N ARG A 34 1.02 0.77 11.13
CA ARG A 34 0.98 2.23 11.29
C ARG A 34 1.76 2.94 10.20
N ARG A 35 2.94 2.45 9.84
CA ARG A 35 3.74 3.03 8.77
C ARG A 35 3.03 2.96 7.42
N VAL A 36 2.38 1.83 7.16
CA VAL A 36 1.60 1.67 5.93
C VAL A 36 0.44 2.68 5.91
N ASP A 37 -0.29 2.78 7.01
CA ASP A 37 -1.42 3.71 7.11
C ASP A 37 -0.97 5.16 6.95
N GLU A 38 0.08 5.57 7.64
CA GLU A 38 0.61 6.93 7.55
C GLU A 38 1.08 7.25 6.13
N ALA A 39 1.73 6.30 5.46
CA ALA A 39 2.16 6.49 4.08
C ALA A 39 0.96 6.69 3.15
N ALA A 40 -0.09 5.89 3.32
CA ALA A 40 -1.30 6.02 2.52
C ALA A 40 -2.00 7.36 2.78
N GLN A 41 -2.14 7.76 4.04
CA GLN A 41 -2.76 9.03 4.41
C GLN A 41 -1.97 10.22 3.83
N GLY A 42 -0.66 10.13 3.80
CA GLY A 42 0.20 11.18 3.24
C GLY A 42 -0.02 11.42 1.76
N LEU A 43 -0.59 10.47 1.03
CA LEU A 43 -0.90 10.62 -0.39
C LEU A 43 -2.02 11.65 -0.64
N LEU A 44 -2.85 11.94 0.35
CA LEU A 44 -3.86 12.98 0.21
C LEU A 44 -3.24 14.36 0.08
N ALA A 45 -2.12 14.61 0.75
CA ALA A 45 -1.39 15.88 0.64
C ALA A 45 -0.50 15.91 -0.61
N TYR A 46 0.11 14.77 -0.96
CA TYR A 46 1.05 14.67 -2.07
C TYR A 46 0.76 13.45 -2.93
N PRO A 47 -0.33 13.50 -3.75
CA PRO A 47 -0.75 12.32 -4.53
C PRO A 47 0.30 11.83 -5.54
N GLU A 48 1.20 12.70 -5.97
CA GLU A 48 2.22 12.35 -6.96
C GLU A 48 3.55 11.93 -6.35
N ARG A 49 3.57 11.72 -5.02
CA ARG A 49 4.80 11.31 -4.33
C ARG A 49 5.36 9.99 -4.84
N GLY A 50 4.49 9.05 -5.18
CA GLY A 50 4.93 7.77 -5.71
C GLY A 50 5.49 7.87 -7.11
N ARG A 51 6.40 6.95 -7.46
CA ARG A 51 6.95 6.85 -8.82
C ARG A 51 5.90 6.25 -9.76
N PRO A 52 6.05 6.43 -11.09
CA PRO A 52 5.21 5.72 -12.05
C PRO A 52 5.28 4.22 -11.81
N GLY A 53 4.12 3.59 -11.80
CA GLY A 53 4.00 2.18 -11.44
C GLY A 53 4.27 1.24 -12.61
N ARG A 54 4.44 -0.04 -12.28
CA ARG A 54 4.62 -1.11 -13.26
C ARG A 54 3.38 -1.31 -14.11
N ARG A 55 2.22 -1.00 -13.54
CA ARG A 55 0.95 -1.09 -14.26
C ARG A 55 0.57 0.28 -14.76
N ARG A 56 0.04 0.32 -15.97
CA ARG A 56 -0.33 1.56 -16.63
C ARG A 56 -1.33 2.35 -15.79
N GLY A 57 -1.10 3.66 -15.66
CA GLY A 57 -1.99 4.54 -14.91
C GLY A 57 -1.87 4.43 -13.41
N THR A 58 -0.88 3.69 -12.90
CA THR A 58 -0.68 3.53 -11.47
C THR A 58 0.60 4.19 -11.01
N ARG A 59 0.70 4.38 -9.69
CA ARG A 59 1.91 4.83 -9.02
C ARG A 59 2.26 3.86 -7.90
N GLU A 60 3.52 3.88 -7.48
CA GLU A 60 4.04 3.02 -6.43
C GLU A 60 4.75 3.87 -5.39
N LEU A 61 4.35 3.71 -4.14
CA LEU A 61 4.99 4.38 -3.01
C LEU A 61 5.63 3.34 -2.11
N VAL A 62 6.95 3.42 -1.95
CA VAL A 62 7.66 2.57 -0.99
C VAL A 62 7.33 3.06 0.42
N VAL A 63 6.87 2.16 1.28
CA VAL A 63 6.59 2.51 2.68
C VAL A 63 7.91 2.50 3.45
N PRO A 64 8.34 3.65 4.02
CA PRO A 64 9.65 3.72 4.69
C PRO A 64 9.80 2.69 5.79
N SER A 65 11.00 2.11 5.87
CA SER A 65 11.37 1.13 6.90
C SER A 65 10.56 -0.16 6.86
N THR A 66 9.97 -0.46 5.73
CA THR A 66 9.26 -1.72 5.51
C THR A 66 9.59 -2.25 4.11
N PRO A 67 9.35 -3.54 3.84
CA PRO A 67 9.51 -4.08 2.50
C PRO A 67 8.27 -3.86 1.61
N PHE A 68 7.29 -3.09 2.07
CA PHE A 68 6.01 -2.98 1.39
C PHE A 68 5.94 -1.78 0.46
N ILE A 69 5.17 -1.94 -0.61
CA ILE A 69 4.92 -0.92 -1.63
C ILE A 69 3.40 -0.77 -1.75
N ILE A 70 2.95 0.48 -1.74
CA ILE A 70 1.55 0.82 -1.98
C ILE A 70 1.40 1.12 -3.47
N ALA A 71 0.58 0.32 -4.16
CA ALA A 71 0.21 0.60 -5.53
C ALA A 71 -1.11 1.37 -5.51
N TYR A 72 -1.17 2.51 -6.20
CA TYR A 72 -2.33 3.38 -6.15
C TYR A 72 -2.57 4.10 -7.48
N ARG A 73 -3.74 4.67 -7.62
CA ARG A 73 -4.12 5.50 -8.76
C ARG A 73 -4.73 6.80 -8.26
N VAL A 74 -4.39 7.89 -8.91
CA VAL A 74 -4.96 9.20 -8.59
C VAL A 74 -6.07 9.50 -9.60
N THR A 75 -7.24 9.84 -9.11
CA THR A 75 -8.35 10.30 -9.94
C THR A 75 -8.60 11.78 -9.65
N SER A 76 -9.61 12.37 -10.31
CA SER A 76 -9.91 13.78 -10.10
C SER A 76 -10.34 14.09 -8.67
N ASP A 77 -10.89 13.14 -7.93
CA ASP A 77 -11.45 13.37 -6.59
C ASP A 77 -11.00 12.37 -5.54
N SER A 78 -10.11 11.43 -5.89
CA SER A 78 -9.69 10.41 -4.94
C SER A 78 -8.26 9.91 -5.20
N VAL A 79 -7.68 9.34 -4.17
CA VAL A 79 -6.53 8.46 -4.27
C VAL A 79 -7.04 7.05 -3.97
N ASP A 80 -6.96 6.15 -4.95
CA ASP A 80 -7.45 4.79 -4.81
C ASP A 80 -6.25 3.87 -4.58
N VAL A 81 -6.16 3.29 -3.38
CA VAL A 81 -5.13 2.31 -3.07
C VAL A 81 -5.60 0.97 -3.64
N LEU A 82 -4.81 0.43 -4.57
CA LEU A 82 -5.17 -0.75 -5.35
C LEU A 82 -4.61 -2.03 -4.77
N ALA A 83 -3.46 -1.96 -4.10
CA ALA A 83 -2.80 -3.12 -3.51
C ALA A 83 -1.70 -2.66 -2.56
N VAL A 84 -1.37 -3.52 -1.59
CA VAL A 84 -0.19 -3.37 -0.75
C VAL A 84 0.63 -4.65 -0.92
N LEU A 85 1.81 -4.51 -1.50
CA LEU A 85 2.59 -5.66 -1.96
C LEU A 85 4.00 -5.63 -1.40
N HIS A 86 4.56 -6.81 -1.18
CA HIS A 86 5.96 -6.95 -0.81
C HIS A 86 6.81 -6.66 -2.04
N GLY A 87 7.77 -5.73 -1.93
CA GLY A 87 8.54 -5.26 -3.08
C GLY A 87 9.40 -6.31 -3.74
N ALA A 88 9.84 -7.33 -2.99
CA ALA A 88 10.70 -8.40 -3.51
C ALA A 88 9.91 -9.60 -4.03
N ARG A 89 8.59 -9.63 -3.83
CA ARG A 89 7.77 -10.75 -4.28
C ARG A 89 7.25 -10.53 -5.69
N ARG A 90 6.78 -11.62 -6.29
CA ARG A 90 6.17 -11.57 -7.61
C ARG A 90 4.85 -10.82 -7.54
N TRP A 91 4.69 -9.88 -8.44
CA TRP A 91 3.48 -9.05 -8.49
C TRP A 91 2.44 -9.66 -9.43
N PRO A 92 1.16 -9.47 -9.14
CA PRO A 92 0.10 -9.92 -10.03
C PRO A 92 0.10 -9.10 -11.33
N ARG A 93 -0.51 -9.65 -12.38
CA ARG A 93 -0.61 -8.95 -13.66
C ARG A 93 -1.52 -7.73 -13.57
N CYS A 94 -2.53 -7.79 -12.73
CA CYS A 94 -3.46 -6.69 -12.50
C CYS A 94 -3.90 -6.70 -11.04
N PHE A 95 -4.57 -5.63 -10.62
CA PHE A 95 -5.01 -5.45 -9.25
C PHE A 95 -6.52 -5.66 -9.09
N ASP A 96 -7.16 -6.21 -10.07
CA ASP A 96 -8.60 -6.46 -10.03
C ASP A 96 -8.94 -7.84 -9.50
#